data_c1208e9890a271d0c588da330138304c
#
_entry.id   c1208e9890a271d0c588da330138304c
#
_cell.length_a   1.000
_cell.length_b   1.000
_cell.length_c   1.000
_cell.angle_alpha   90.00
_cell.angle_beta   90.00
_cell.angle_gamma   90.00
#
_symmetry.space_group_name_H-M   'P 1'
#
loop_
_entity.id
_entity.type
_entity.pdbx_description
1 polymer ?
#
loop_
_entity_poly.entity_id
_entity_poly.type
_entity_poly.pdbx_seq_one_letter_code
_entity_poly.pdbx_strand_id
1 'polypeptide(L)'
;LILSGLQDAVRNTGSLSAEIVGDNHSFNKTDESKYFKSALDSYGVRWTVSSNPQYKAILERKFKHINEHYFKNIPGWTGQGVRSKDKEGRPPQEYIDQYQKAGYRLTKDQVKMWVINCLDEYNKTVLKKFGKSPNEMYEQSEKPYAISVNLFERVKLFTKAVRVTVRRGQINIIRSGLKYEFQLNAELIHKYNNHEVLVRYEDLNQSIYLFDVKDNPLGEVKPKTGIHGAFVDQDETDRMNLLKNKGRIKGFKTKARKENEALTHPDAYLDMNPVKTSKDIIREFEENAHLRRRAEDNDIDLRYVTVGNE
;
A
#
# COMPACT_ATOMS: atom_id res chain seq x y z
N LEU A 1 9.36 4.34 -11.47
CA LEU A 1 10.50 4.58 -10.57
C LEU A 1 10.23 5.63 -9.49
N ILE A 2 9.78 6.86 -9.82
CA ILE A 2 9.54 7.93 -8.82
C ILE A 2 8.49 7.51 -7.79
N LEU A 3 7.32 7.06 -8.23
CA LEU A 3 6.26 6.60 -7.33
C LEU A 3 6.68 5.41 -6.47
N SER A 4 7.43 4.48 -7.05
CA SER A 4 7.98 3.33 -6.33
C SER A 4 8.98 3.75 -5.24
N GLY A 5 9.84 4.74 -5.52
CA GLY A 5 10.74 5.28 -4.51
C GLY A 5 10.02 6.00 -3.36
N LEU A 6 8.95 6.76 -3.68
CA LEU A 6 8.11 7.40 -2.66
C LEU A 6 7.34 6.36 -1.83
N GLN A 7 6.83 5.32 -2.48
CA GLN A 7 6.15 4.21 -1.81
C GLN A 7 7.07 3.49 -0.83
N ASP A 8 8.32 3.22 -1.24
CA ASP A 8 9.32 2.59 -0.38
C ASP A 8 9.70 3.50 0.79
N ALA A 9 9.81 4.81 0.58
CA ALA A 9 10.03 5.77 1.65
C ALA A 9 8.90 5.74 2.68
N VAL A 10 7.64 5.79 2.23
CA VAL A 10 6.47 5.71 3.13
C VAL A 10 6.37 4.34 3.81
N ARG A 11 6.73 3.24 3.13
CA ARG A 11 6.77 1.90 3.72
C ARG A 11 7.76 1.85 4.89
N ASN A 12 8.94 2.44 4.73
CA ASN A 12 10.00 2.40 5.72
C ASN A 12 9.76 3.35 6.89
N THR A 13 9.10 4.48 6.65
CA THR A 13 8.86 5.51 7.68
C THR A 13 7.49 5.41 8.35
N GLY A 14 6.53 4.70 7.74
CA GLY A 14 5.13 4.65 8.19
C GLY A 14 4.37 5.97 8.04
N SER A 15 4.95 6.95 7.35
CA SER A 15 4.38 8.29 7.26
C SER A 15 4.68 8.98 5.92
N LEU A 16 3.81 9.92 5.55
CA LEU A 16 4.03 10.88 4.49
C LEU A 16 4.73 12.11 5.07
N SER A 17 5.62 12.73 4.29
CA SER A 17 6.16 14.05 4.63
C SER A 17 5.13 15.14 4.28
N ALA A 18 5.12 16.24 5.04
CA ALA A 18 4.24 17.37 4.76
C ALA A 18 4.53 18.06 3.42
N GLU A 19 5.76 17.94 2.93
CA GLU A 19 6.14 18.49 1.63
C GLU A 19 7.04 17.53 0.86
N ILE A 20 6.81 17.43 -0.44
CA ILE A 20 7.66 16.73 -1.41
C ILE A 20 8.15 17.76 -2.42
N VAL A 21 9.47 17.95 -2.50
CA VAL A 21 10.08 18.85 -3.48
C VAL A 21 10.64 18.01 -4.63
N GLY A 22 10.13 18.25 -5.82
CA GLY A 22 10.54 17.57 -7.03
C GLY A 22 11.23 18.46 -8.03
N ASP A 23 11.97 17.85 -8.94
CA ASP A 23 12.53 18.52 -10.11
C ASP A 23 11.46 18.72 -11.19
N ASN A 24 11.71 19.65 -12.13
CA ASN A 24 10.87 19.85 -13.31
C ASN A 24 11.08 18.70 -14.32
N HIS A 25 10.74 17.49 -13.90
CA HIS A 25 10.85 16.26 -14.69
C HIS A 25 9.57 16.03 -15.51
N SER A 26 9.69 15.34 -16.65
CA SER A 26 8.55 14.98 -17.52
C SER A 26 7.42 14.23 -16.78
N PHE A 27 7.74 13.46 -15.75
CA PHE A 27 6.77 12.82 -14.86
C PHE A 27 5.73 13.82 -14.32
N ASN A 28 6.14 15.04 -13.97
CA ASN A 28 5.21 16.06 -13.43
C ASN A 28 4.11 16.50 -14.38
N LYS A 29 4.22 16.16 -15.68
CA LYS A 29 3.27 16.49 -16.73
C LYS A 29 2.30 15.34 -17.07
N THR A 30 2.53 14.15 -16.52
CA THR A 30 1.69 12.98 -16.78
C THR A 30 0.38 13.03 -16.00
N ASP A 31 -0.68 12.41 -16.53
CA ASP A 31 -1.96 12.32 -15.83
C ASP A 31 -1.88 11.49 -14.56
N GLU A 32 -1.01 10.48 -14.55
CA GLU A 32 -0.70 9.71 -13.35
C GLU A 32 -0.14 10.58 -12.23
N SER A 33 0.76 11.50 -12.57
CA SER A 33 1.31 12.47 -11.61
C SER A 33 0.25 13.45 -11.10
N LYS A 34 -0.62 13.93 -11.97
CA LYS A 34 -1.72 14.84 -11.59
C LYS A 34 -2.67 14.16 -10.60
N TYR A 35 -3.07 12.92 -10.91
CA TYR A 35 -3.92 12.12 -10.02
C TYR A 35 -3.24 11.88 -8.67
N PHE A 36 -1.96 11.50 -8.68
CA PHE A 36 -1.20 11.25 -7.46
C PHE A 36 -1.05 12.52 -6.60
N LYS A 37 -0.77 13.67 -7.23
CA LYS A 37 -0.70 14.97 -6.53
C LYS A 37 -2.02 15.35 -5.89
N SER A 38 -3.13 15.17 -6.60
CA SER A 38 -4.47 15.42 -6.05
C SER A 38 -4.77 14.49 -4.86
N ALA A 39 -4.35 13.22 -4.94
CA ALA A 39 -4.47 12.31 -3.82
C ALA A 39 -3.60 12.73 -2.62
N LEU A 40 -2.37 13.19 -2.85
CA LEU A 40 -1.50 13.72 -1.79
C LEU A 40 -2.07 14.98 -1.14
N ASP A 41 -2.65 15.87 -1.94
CA ASP A 41 -3.26 17.09 -1.47
C ASP A 41 -4.42 16.81 -0.49
N SER A 42 -5.20 15.75 -0.73
CA SER A 42 -6.25 15.30 0.19
C SER A 42 -5.72 14.86 1.57
N TYR A 43 -4.45 14.49 1.66
CA TYR A 43 -3.74 14.23 2.92
C TYR A 43 -3.02 15.48 3.49
N GLY A 44 -3.13 16.63 2.83
CA GLY A 44 -2.44 17.86 3.22
C GLY A 44 -0.96 17.89 2.88
N VAL A 45 -0.50 17.00 1.98
CA VAL A 45 0.89 16.95 1.51
C VAL A 45 1.09 17.90 0.34
N ARG A 46 1.98 18.89 0.51
CA ARG A 46 2.34 19.82 -0.56
C ARG A 46 3.32 19.17 -1.54
N TRP A 47 3.00 19.25 -2.83
CA TRP A 47 3.93 18.88 -3.90
C TRP A 47 4.48 20.14 -4.59
N THR A 48 5.75 20.45 -4.33
CA THR A 48 6.42 21.61 -4.92
C THR A 48 7.34 21.17 -6.06
N VAL A 49 7.16 21.77 -7.24
CA VAL A 49 8.08 21.57 -8.37
C VAL A 49 8.89 22.84 -8.53
N SER A 50 10.20 22.74 -8.37
CA SER A 50 11.08 23.89 -8.48
C SER A 50 12.27 23.62 -9.41
N SER A 51 12.53 24.55 -10.31
CA SER A 51 13.76 24.61 -11.09
C SER A 51 14.88 25.39 -10.36
N ASN A 52 14.58 26.03 -9.22
CA ASN A 52 15.56 26.78 -8.45
C ASN A 52 16.58 25.83 -7.78
N PRO A 53 17.89 25.92 -8.11
CA PRO A 53 18.93 25.07 -7.54
C PRO A 53 19.03 25.15 -6.01
N GLN A 54 18.68 26.30 -5.41
CA GLN A 54 18.78 26.49 -3.95
C GLN A 54 17.94 25.50 -3.15
N TYR A 55 16.75 25.13 -3.65
CA TYR A 55 15.88 24.15 -2.97
C TYR A 55 16.48 22.73 -2.93
N LYS A 56 17.42 22.43 -3.84
CA LYS A 56 18.04 21.11 -3.97
C LYS A 56 19.48 21.06 -3.51
N ALA A 57 20.10 22.22 -3.24
CA ALA A 57 21.50 22.32 -2.92
C ALA A 57 21.95 21.39 -1.78
N ILE A 58 21.07 21.14 -0.79
CA ILE A 58 21.36 20.22 0.32
C ILE A 58 21.37 18.77 -0.18
N LEU A 59 20.38 18.39 -1.00
CA LEU A 59 20.25 17.04 -1.55
C LEU A 59 21.41 16.73 -2.52
N GLU A 60 21.72 17.65 -3.43
CA GLU A 60 22.80 17.51 -4.40
C GLU A 60 24.16 17.36 -3.68
N ARG A 61 24.39 18.15 -2.63
CA ARG A 61 25.60 18.03 -1.81
C ARG A 61 25.70 16.68 -1.10
N LYS A 62 24.57 16.14 -0.63
CA LYS A 62 24.52 14.80 -0.03
C LYS A 62 24.78 13.70 -1.05
N PHE A 63 24.19 13.79 -2.23
CA PHE A 63 24.50 12.85 -3.33
C PHE A 63 25.95 12.92 -3.75
N LYS A 64 26.52 14.12 -3.87
CA LYS A 64 27.96 14.28 -4.15
C LYS A 64 28.80 13.55 -3.10
N HIS A 65 28.51 13.76 -1.82
CA HIS A 65 29.22 13.10 -0.71
C HIS A 65 29.12 11.57 -0.77
N ILE A 66 27.90 11.02 -1.00
CA ILE A 66 27.70 9.57 -1.10
C ILE A 66 28.45 8.99 -2.32
N ASN A 67 28.41 9.68 -3.44
CA ASN A 67 29.11 9.25 -4.64
C ASN A 67 30.63 9.21 -4.43
N GLU A 68 31.20 10.26 -3.82
CA GLU A 68 32.65 10.40 -3.66
C GLU A 68 33.24 9.48 -2.57
N HIS A 69 32.48 9.17 -1.53
CA HIS A 69 33.01 8.40 -0.39
C HIS A 69 32.57 6.94 -0.38
N TYR A 70 31.42 6.61 -0.98
CA TYR A 70 30.85 5.27 -0.92
C TYR A 70 30.75 4.62 -2.30
N PHE A 71 30.05 5.24 -3.26
CA PHE A 71 29.78 4.62 -4.55
C PHE A 71 31.03 4.44 -5.43
N LYS A 72 32.00 5.30 -5.28
CA LYS A 72 33.27 5.14 -6.03
C LYS A 72 33.99 3.80 -5.73
N ASN A 73 33.68 3.16 -4.62
CA ASN A 73 34.22 1.88 -4.23
C ASN A 73 33.51 0.69 -4.89
N ILE A 74 32.39 0.95 -5.57
CA ILE A 74 31.65 -0.11 -6.29
C ILE A 74 32.46 -0.52 -7.53
N PRO A 75 32.76 -1.80 -7.71
CA PRO A 75 33.47 -2.27 -8.90
C PRO A 75 32.77 -1.86 -10.19
N GLY A 76 33.50 -1.25 -11.11
CA GLY A 76 32.96 -0.74 -12.37
C GLY A 76 32.29 0.62 -12.30
N TRP A 77 32.38 1.33 -11.18
CA TRP A 77 31.90 2.71 -11.09
C TRP A 77 32.62 3.62 -12.10
N THR A 78 31.85 4.38 -12.88
CA THR A 78 32.36 5.20 -13.99
C THR A 78 32.35 6.71 -13.71
N GLY A 79 31.97 7.11 -12.49
CA GLY A 79 31.93 8.53 -12.09
C GLY A 79 30.60 9.23 -12.35
N GLN A 80 30.53 10.52 -11.99
CA GLN A 80 29.32 11.34 -12.07
C GLN A 80 29.01 11.92 -13.46
N GLY A 81 29.70 11.51 -14.51
CA GLY A 81 29.47 11.94 -15.88
C GLY A 81 30.74 12.36 -16.62
N VAL A 82 30.62 12.47 -17.94
CA VAL A 82 31.70 12.71 -18.88
C VAL A 82 32.42 14.05 -18.67
N ARG A 83 31.74 15.02 -18.02
CA ARG A 83 32.25 16.40 -17.83
C ARG A 83 32.84 16.66 -16.44
N SER A 84 32.87 15.69 -15.54
CA SER A 84 33.50 15.86 -14.23
C SER A 84 35.00 16.03 -14.40
N LYS A 85 35.46 17.28 -14.36
CA LYS A 85 36.89 17.64 -14.40
C LYS A 85 37.62 17.40 -13.07
N ASP A 86 36.89 17.04 -12.03
CA ASP A 86 37.46 16.76 -10.73
C ASP A 86 38.30 15.48 -10.80
N LYS A 87 39.54 15.57 -10.39
CA LYS A 87 40.48 14.44 -10.35
C LYS A 87 39.97 13.23 -9.57
N GLU A 88 38.95 13.42 -8.75
CA GLU A 88 38.30 12.39 -7.94
C GLU A 88 36.96 11.90 -8.52
N GLY A 89 36.47 12.53 -9.59
CA GLY A 89 35.10 12.32 -10.09
C GLY A 89 34.93 11.15 -11.05
N ARG A 90 35.97 10.67 -11.70
CA ARG A 90 35.93 9.57 -12.66
C ARG A 90 37.25 8.78 -12.63
N PRO A 91 37.19 7.44 -12.58
CA PRO A 91 38.40 6.62 -12.78
C PRO A 91 39.03 6.90 -14.15
N PRO A 92 40.36 6.73 -14.31
CA PRO A 92 41.03 6.78 -15.62
C PRO A 92 40.33 5.87 -16.62
N GLN A 93 40.21 6.30 -17.89
CA GLN A 93 39.56 5.50 -18.92
C GLN A 93 40.20 4.14 -19.07
N GLU A 94 41.50 4.07 -18.97
CA GLU A 94 42.32 2.85 -19.02
C GLU A 94 41.90 1.82 -17.98
N TYR A 95 41.55 2.27 -16.76
CA TYR A 95 41.06 1.42 -15.69
C TYR A 95 39.66 0.87 -15.99
N ILE A 96 38.76 1.71 -16.53
CA ILE A 96 37.45 1.27 -16.99
C ILE A 96 37.56 0.24 -18.08
N ASP A 97 38.46 0.47 -19.06
CA ASP A 97 38.69 -0.42 -20.19
C ASP A 97 39.31 -1.76 -19.74
N GLN A 98 40.22 -1.73 -18.76
CA GLN A 98 40.77 -2.95 -18.15
C GLN A 98 39.69 -3.77 -17.44
N TYR A 99 38.82 -3.15 -16.69
CA TYR A 99 37.69 -3.82 -16.03
C TYR A 99 36.74 -4.45 -17.03
N GLN A 100 36.44 -3.74 -18.12
CA GLN A 100 35.58 -4.26 -19.19
C GLN A 100 36.25 -5.42 -19.96
N LYS A 101 37.53 -5.30 -20.27
CA LYS A 101 38.32 -6.36 -20.94
C LYS A 101 38.48 -7.61 -20.08
N ALA A 102 38.63 -7.45 -18.77
CA ALA A 102 38.72 -8.55 -17.82
C ALA A 102 37.36 -9.28 -17.61
N GLY A 103 36.30 -8.84 -18.29
CA GLY A 103 34.96 -9.46 -18.16
C GLY A 103 34.29 -9.23 -16.82
N TYR A 104 34.81 -8.34 -16.00
CA TYR A 104 34.20 -7.96 -14.73
C TYR A 104 32.92 -7.15 -14.99
N ARG A 105 31.80 -7.88 -15.06
CA ARG A 105 30.44 -7.27 -15.15
C ARG A 105 29.65 -7.71 -13.97
N LEU A 106 29.34 -6.76 -13.09
CA LEU A 106 28.38 -7.00 -12.02
C LEU A 106 27.00 -7.20 -12.63
N THR A 107 26.27 -8.18 -12.13
CA THR A 107 24.84 -8.34 -12.45
C THR A 107 24.05 -7.19 -11.82
N LYS A 108 22.86 -6.95 -12.34
CA LYS A 108 21.94 -5.93 -11.78
C LYS A 108 21.71 -6.11 -10.27
N ASP A 109 21.58 -7.37 -9.83
CA ASP A 109 21.33 -7.67 -8.41
C ASP A 109 22.58 -7.42 -7.56
N GLN A 110 23.75 -7.74 -8.06
CA GLN A 110 25.02 -7.41 -7.38
C GLN A 110 25.19 -5.88 -7.25
N VAL A 111 24.94 -5.11 -8.31
CA VAL A 111 24.98 -3.63 -8.22
C VAL A 111 23.98 -3.12 -7.20
N LYS A 112 22.75 -3.66 -7.20
CA LYS A 112 21.73 -3.29 -6.21
C LYS A 112 22.18 -3.56 -4.78
N MET A 113 22.77 -4.72 -4.52
CA MET A 113 23.32 -5.08 -3.21
C MET A 113 24.44 -4.14 -2.77
N TRP A 114 25.36 -3.82 -3.67
CA TRP A 114 26.43 -2.84 -3.38
C TRP A 114 25.88 -1.47 -3.02
N VAL A 115 24.93 -0.96 -3.78
CA VAL A 115 24.29 0.33 -3.52
C VAL A 115 23.59 0.34 -2.15
N ILE A 116 22.86 -0.73 -1.82
CA ILE A 116 22.19 -0.86 -0.51
C ILE A 116 23.24 -0.85 0.61
N ASN A 117 24.29 -1.65 0.50
CA ASN A 117 25.34 -1.71 1.51
C ASN A 117 26.05 -0.36 1.71
N CYS A 118 26.35 0.36 0.64
CA CYS A 118 26.94 1.70 0.71
C CYS A 118 26.01 2.71 1.41
N LEU A 119 24.71 2.65 1.13
CA LEU A 119 23.73 3.52 1.78
C LEU A 119 23.56 3.18 3.27
N ASP A 120 23.56 1.89 3.61
CA ASP A 120 23.51 1.43 4.99
C ASP A 120 24.74 1.84 5.77
N GLU A 121 25.92 1.74 5.16
CA GLU A 121 27.18 2.22 5.77
C GLU A 121 27.15 3.73 6.01
N TYR A 122 26.74 4.51 4.99
CA TYR A 122 26.54 5.96 5.15
C TYR A 122 25.60 6.29 6.29
N ASN A 123 24.45 5.62 6.35
CA ASN A 123 23.42 5.88 7.34
C ASN A 123 23.84 5.52 8.77
N LYS A 124 24.81 4.63 8.94
CA LYS A 124 25.38 4.23 10.23
C LYS A 124 26.64 5.02 10.61
N THR A 125 27.27 5.68 9.64
CA THR A 125 28.53 6.42 9.88
C THR A 125 28.27 7.70 10.65
N VAL A 126 28.98 7.89 11.75
CA VAL A 126 28.92 9.13 12.55
C VAL A 126 29.49 10.31 11.76
N LEU A 127 28.68 11.31 11.49
CA LEU A 127 29.08 12.53 10.80
C LEU A 127 29.81 13.47 11.76
N LYS A 128 31.08 13.76 11.51
CA LYS A 128 31.94 14.61 12.38
C LYS A 128 31.30 15.93 12.77
N LYS A 129 30.55 16.56 11.86
CA LYS A 129 29.88 17.84 12.08
C LYS A 129 28.77 17.76 13.14
N PHE A 130 28.10 16.63 13.26
CA PHE A 130 26.90 16.46 14.08
C PHE A 130 27.14 15.54 15.29
N GLY A 131 28.23 14.79 15.31
CA GLY A 131 28.51 13.79 16.34
C GLY A 131 27.52 12.62 16.37
N LYS A 132 26.70 12.47 15.33
CA LYS A 132 25.64 11.46 15.21
C LYS A 132 25.61 10.92 13.79
N SER A 133 25.13 9.69 13.64
CA SER A 133 24.86 9.10 12.33
C SER A 133 23.53 9.63 11.76
N PRO A 134 23.30 9.56 10.43
CA PRO A 134 22.01 9.89 9.83
C PRO A 134 20.83 9.13 10.43
N ASN A 135 20.99 7.85 10.76
CA ASN A 135 19.96 7.06 11.42
C ASN A 135 19.61 7.61 12.82
N GLU A 136 20.61 7.86 13.65
CA GLU A 136 20.40 8.45 14.98
C GLU A 136 19.75 9.83 14.90
N MET A 137 20.17 10.64 13.93
CA MET A 137 19.56 11.95 13.70
C MET A 137 18.08 11.82 13.29
N TYR A 138 17.76 10.84 12.44
CA TYR A 138 16.39 10.59 12.00
C TYR A 138 15.51 10.07 13.15
N GLU A 139 16.01 9.11 13.94
CA GLU A 139 15.28 8.53 15.08
C GLU A 139 15.02 9.54 16.18
N GLN A 140 16.00 10.39 16.48
CA GLN A 140 15.92 11.40 17.53
C GLN A 140 15.20 12.69 17.09
N SER A 141 14.98 12.89 15.80
CA SER A 141 14.28 14.07 15.29
C SER A 141 12.81 14.04 15.62
N GLU A 142 12.27 15.16 16.09
CA GLU A 142 10.84 15.40 16.11
C GLU A 142 10.33 15.48 14.67
N LYS A 143 9.16 14.90 14.42
CA LYS A 143 8.51 14.86 13.11
C LYS A 143 7.10 15.46 13.20
N PRO A 144 6.97 16.75 13.60
CA PRO A 144 5.68 17.36 13.92
C PRO A 144 4.71 17.42 12.72
N TYR A 145 5.25 17.36 11.51
CA TYR A 145 4.47 17.43 10.27
C TYR A 145 4.37 16.11 9.54
N ALA A 146 4.82 15.01 10.14
CA ALA A 146 4.67 13.69 9.54
C ALA A 146 3.20 13.25 9.61
N ILE A 147 2.66 12.82 8.48
CA ILE A 147 1.27 12.35 8.36
C ILE A 147 1.30 10.83 8.40
N SER A 148 0.82 10.24 9.49
CA SER A 148 0.75 8.79 9.62
C SER A 148 -0.23 8.23 8.59
N VAL A 149 0.16 7.15 7.93
CA VAL A 149 -0.68 6.44 6.96
C VAL A 149 -0.68 4.95 7.28
N ASN A 150 -1.86 4.37 7.33
CA ASN A 150 -1.99 2.95 7.50
C ASN A 150 -1.71 2.19 6.18
N LEU A 151 -1.65 0.85 6.28
CA LEU A 151 -1.36 -0.01 5.14
C LEU A 151 -2.34 0.18 3.97
N PHE A 152 -3.64 0.27 4.25
CA PHE A 152 -4.67 0.40 3.21
C PHE A 152 -4.62 1.77 2.53
N GLU A 153 -4.38 2.83 3.30
CA GLU A 153 -4.18 4.19 2.77
C GLU A 153 -2.95 4.25 1.87
N ARG A 154 -1.84 3.65 2.30
CA ARG A 154 -0.63 3.56 1.49
C ARG A 154 -0.90 2.82 0.18
N VAL A 155 -1.53 1.66 0.24
CA VAL A 155 -1.86 0.89 -0.96
C VAL A 155 -2.81 1.66 -1.87
N LYS A 156 -3.80 2.34 -1.31
CA LYS A 156 -4.73 3.18 -2.06
C LYS A 156 -4.02 4.32 -2.78
N LEU A 157 -3.07 4.96 -2.13
CA LEU A 157 -2.34 6.09 -2.66
C LEU A 157 -1.37 5.70 -3.80
N PHE A 158 -0.65 4.58 -3.64
CA PHE A 158 0.45 4.22 -4.54
C PHE A 158 0.10 3.16 -5.59
N THR A 159 -1.08 2.54 -5.54
CA THR A 159 -1.46 1.48 -6.46
C THR A 159 -2.75 1.79 -7.21
N LYS A 160 -2.85 1.27 -8.43
CA LYS A 160 -4.09 1.36 -9.22
C LYS A 160 -5.05 0.26 -8.81
N ALA A 161 -6.34 0.60 -8.70
CA ALA A 161 -7.38 -0.37 -8.48
C ALA A 161 -7.69 -1.14 -9.78
N VAL A 162 -7.85 -2.45 -9.66
CA VAL A 162 -8.32 -3.32 -10.72
C VAL A 162 -9.67 -3.89 -10.29
N ARG A 163 -10.70 -3.74 -11.12
CA ARG A 163 -12.03 -4.34 -10.87
C ARG A 163 -11.98 -5.82 -11.19
N VAL A 164 -12.38 -6.65 -10.26
CA VAL A 164 -12.40 -8.11 -10.42
C VAL A 164 -13.68 -8.68 -9.82
N THR A 165 -14.32 -9.62 -10.52
CA THR A 165 -15.45 -10.36 -9.97
C THR A 165 -14.96 -11.56 -9.16
N VAL A 166 -15.42 -11.68 -7.92
CA VAL A 166 -15.18 -12.87 -7.10
C VAL A 166 -15.96 -14.06 -7.67
N ARG A 167 -15.29 -15.13 -8.03
CA ARG A 167 -15.94 -16.34 -8.55
C ARG A 167 -15.54 -17.56 -7.73
N ARG A 168 -16.53 -18.33 -7.25
CA ARG A 168 -16.31 -19.54 -6.43
C ARG A 168 -15.43 -19.26 -5.20
N GLY A 169 -15.55 -18.05 -4.62
CA GLY A 169 -14.77 -17.64 -3.48
C GLY A 169 -13.28 -17.37 -3.77
N GLN A 170 -12.93 -17.14 -5.04
CA GLN A 170 -11.57 -16.89 -5.48
C GLN A 170 -11.50 -15.65 -6.35
N ILE A 171 -10.33 -15.03 -6.34
CA ILE A 171 -9.93 -13.97 -7.24
C ILE A 171 -8.75 -14.47 -8.07
N ASN A 172 -8.86 -14.32 -9.39
CA ASN A 172 -7.82 -14.69 -10.34
C ASN A 172 -7.32 -13.41 -11.03
N ILE A 173 -6.02 -13.20 -11.00
CA ILE A 173 -5.35 -12.09 -11.68
C ILE A 173 -4.35 -12.68 -12.67
N ILE A 174 -4.43 -12.24 -13.93
CA ILE A 174 -3.46 -12.64 -14.96
C ILE A 174 -2.56 -11.42 -15.22
N ARG A 175 -1.24 -11.60 -15.08
CA ARG A 175 -0.27 -10.56 -15.39
C ARG A 175 0.96 -11.17 -16.02
N SER A 176 1.40 -10.61 -17.14
CA SER A 176 2.56 -11.10 -17.91
C SER A 176 2.49 -12.60 -18.24
N GLY A 177 1.29 -13.12 -18.53
CA GLY A 177 1.05 -14.54 -18.81
C GLY A 177 0.99 -15.45 -17.59
N LEU A 178 1.28 -14.96 -16.40
CA LEU A 178 1.19 -15.71 -15.14
C LEU A 178 -0.17 -15.51 -14.49
N LYS A 179 -0.74 -16.60 -13.99
CA LYS A 179 -1.99 -16.61 -13.25
C LYS A 179 -1.74 -16.65 -11.76
N TYR A 180 -2.27 -15.68 -11.04
CA TYR A 180 -2.23 -15.58 -9.58
C TYR A 180 -3.62 -15.87 -9.02
N GLU A 181 -3.70 -16.81 -8.10
CA GLU A 181 -4.95 -17.24 -7.47
C GLU A 181 -4.97 -16.82 -6.00
N PHE A 182 -6.04 -16.16 -5.57
CA PHE A 182 -6.24 -15.70 -4.20
C PHE A 182 -7.55 -16.27 -3.66
N GLN A 183 -7.46 -16.89 -2.50
CA GLN A 183 -8.61 -17.55 -1.88
C GLN A 183 -9.15 -16.70 -0.74
N LEU A 184 -10.42 -16.31 -0.84
CA LEU A 184 -11.09 -15.52 0.17
C LEU A 184 -11.44 -16.35 1.40
N ASN A 185 -11.59 -15.69 2.55
CA ASN A 185 -12.13 -16.30 3.76
C ASN A 185 -13.65 -16.51 3.64
N ALA A 186 -14.24 -17.23 4.59
CA ALA A 186 -15.67 -17.58 4.54
C ALA A 186 -16.59 -16.36 4.58
N GLU A 187 -16.22 -15.33 5.32
CA GLU A 187 -17.00 -14.09 5.46
C GLU A 187 -17.05 -13.30 4.16
N LEU A 188 -15.88 -13.08 3.54
CA LEU A 188 -15.79 -12.38 2.26
C LEU A 188 -16.45 -13.16 1.12
N ILE A 189 -16.38 -14.50 1.14
CA ILE A 189 -17.09 -15.34 0.17
C ILE A 189 -18.59 -15.14 0.29
N HIS A 190 -19.10 -15.18 1.52
CA HIS A 190 -20.53 -15.03 1.76
C HIS A 190 -21.05 -13.69 1.23
N LYS A 191 -20.33 -12.62 1.47
CA LYS A 191 -20.77 -11.26 1.15
C LYS A 191 -20.49 -10.87 -0.31
N TYR A 192 -19.39 -11.34 -0.89
CA TYR A 192 -18.90 -10.83 -2.18
C TYR A 192 -18.82 -11.87 -3.30
N ASN A 193 -19.22 -13.13 -3.07
CA ASN A 193 -19.22 -14.12 -4.16
C ASN A 193 -20.17 -13.70 -5.28
N ASN A 194 -19.68 -13.72 -6.52
CA ASN A 194 -20.33 -13.21 -7.73
C ASN A 194 -20.51 -11.67 -7.78
N HIS A 195 -19.89 -10.92 -6.86
CA HIS A 195 -19.88 -9.47 -6.89
C HIS A 195 -18.53 -8.93 -7.33
N GLU A 196 -18.53 -7.70 -7.81
CA GLU A 196 -17.31 -6.98 -8.14
C GLU A 196 -16.67 -6.39 -6.90
N VAL A 197 -15.34 -6.47 -6.83
CA VAL A 197 -14.51 -5.84 -5.82
C VAL A 197 -13.35 -5.11 -6.49
N LEU A 198 -12.81 -4.11 -5.83
CA LEU A 198 -11.59 -3.45 -6.24
C LEU A 198 -10.40 -4.17 -5.60
N VAL A 199 -9.45 -4.53 -6.43
CA VAL A 199 -8.21 -5.19 -6.00
C VAL A 199 -7.04 -4.25 -6.22
N ARG A 200 -6.23 -4.07 -5.19
CA ARG A 200 -4.97 -3.33 -5.26
C ARG A 200 -3.85 -4.23 -4.79
N TYR A 201 -2.66 -4.09 -5.36
CA TYR A 201 -1.50 -4.90 -4.99
C TYR A 201 -0.19 -4.15 -5.24
N GLU A 202 0.78 -4.40 -4.40
CA GLU A 202 2.17 -3.97 -4.56
C GLU A 202 2.97 -5.09 -5.22
N ASP A 203 2.85 -6.31 -4.70
CA ASP A 203 3.44 -7.54 -5.23
C ASP A 203 2.43 -8.68 -5.17
N LEU A 204 2.08 -9.23 -6.33
CA LEU A 204 1.14 -10.35 -6.45
C LEU A 204 1.64 -11.65 -5.82
N ASN A 205 2.94 -11.78 -5.59
CA ASN A 205 3.50 -12.95 -4.90
C ASN A 205 3.30 -12.89 -3.37
N GLN A 206 3.05 -11.71 -2.83
CA GLN A 206 2.90 -11.51 -1.38
C GLN A 206 1.44 -11.45 -0.96
N SER A 207 0.68 -10.51 -1.50
CA SER A 207 -0.73 -10.33 -1.14
C SER A 207 -1.46 -9.37 -2.09
N ILE A 208 -2.79 -9.41 -2.02
CA ILE A 208 -3.68 -8.41 -2.60
C ILE A 208 -4.51 -7.77 -1.48
N TYR A 209 -4.90 -6.53 -1.72
CA TYR A 209 -5.74 -5.75 -0.81
C TYR A 209 -7.09 -5.53 -1.48
N LEU A 210 -8.15 -5.92 -0.79
CA LEU A 210 -9.50 -5.83 -1.29
C LEU A 210 -10.19 -4.58 -0.78
N PHE A 211 -10.96 -3.99 -1.67
CA PHE A 211 -11.81 -2.85 -1.37
C PHE A 211 -13.20 -3.10 -1.99
N ASP A 212 -14.23 -2.55 -1.40
CA ASP A 212 -15.56 -2.54 -2.01
C ASP A 212 -15.62 -1.56 -3.21
N VAL A 213 -16.75 -1.51 -3.88
CA VAL A 213 -16.96 -0.61 -5.03
C VAL A 213 -16.94 0.89 -4.64
N LYS A 214 -17.07 1.21 -3.35
CA LYS A 214 -16.96 2.55 -2.78
C LYS A 214 -15.54 2.87 -2.30
N ASP A 215 -14.58 1.97 -2.58
CA ASP A 215 -13.17 2.08 -2.17
C ASP A 215 -12.93 2.02 -0.64
N ASN A 216 -13.84 1.35 0.11
CA ASN A 216 -13.63 1.03 1.52
C ASN A 216 -12.84 -0.28 1.66
N PRO A 217 -11.88 -0.37 2.61
CA PRO A 217 -11.05 -1.55 2.78
C PRO A 217 -11.85 -2.74 3.30
N LEU A 218 -11.65 -3.90 2.69
CA LEU A 218 -12.27 -5.18 3.08
C LEU A 218 -11.29 -6.12 3.76
N GLY A 219 -10.00 -6.06 3.39
CA GLY A 219 -8.96 -6.89 3.99
C GLY A 219 -7.82 -7.24 3.04
N GLU A 220 -6.84 -7.91 3.60
CA GLU A 220 -5.69 -8.46 2.88
C GLU A 220 -5.93 -9.94 2.58
N VAL A 221 -5.58 -10.37 1.38
CA VAL A 221 -5.68 -11.77 0.97
C VAL A 221 -4.35 -12.24 0.39
N LYS A 222 -3.82 -13.33 0.94
CA LYS A 222 -2.58 -13.96 0.50
C LYS A 222 -2.82 -14.87 -0.70
N PRO A 223 -1.80 -15.11 -1.54
CA PRO A 223 -1.87 -16.07 -2.62
C PRO A 223 -2.27 -17.44 -2.10
N LYS A 224 -3.02 -18.16 -2.93
CA LYS A 224 -3.38 -19.54 -2.64
C LYS A 224 -2.12 -20.41 -2.69
N THR A 225 -1.83 -21.08 -1.61
CA THR A 225 -0.73 -22.05 -1.55
C THR A 225 -1.14 -23.31 -2.32
N GLY A 226 -0.30 -23.75 -3.24
CA GLY A 226 -0.42 -25.06 -3.87
C GLY A 226 -0.36 -26.16 -2.81
N ILE A 227 -1.06 -27.25 -3.04
CA ILE A 227 -1.01 -28.44 -2.19
C ILE A 227 -0.63 -29.61 -3.11
N HIS A 228 0.37 -30.38 -2.73
CA HIS A 228 0.75 -31.57 -3.48
C HIS A 228 -0.43 -32.54 -3.61
N GLY A 229 -0.69 -33.01 -4.82
CA GLY A 229 -1.82 -33.91 -5.10
C GLY A 229 -1.60 -35.32 -4.54
N ALA A 230 -0.36 -35.80 -4.52
CA ALA A 230 -0.01 -37.11 -3.98
C ALA A 230 0.24 -37.02 -2.48
N PHE A 231 -0.36 -37.93 -1.70
CA PHE A 231 -0.20 -37.95 -0.25
C PHE A 231 1.24 -38.20 0.21
N VAL A 232 2.02 -38.91 -0.62
CA VAL A 232 3.43 -39.25 -0.32
C VAL A 232 4.30 -38.01 -0.35
N ASP A 233 3.96 -37.05 -1.22
CA ASP A 233 4.73 -35.82 -1.43
C ASP A 233 4.22 -34.64 -0.54
N GLN A 234 3.17 -34.88 0.27
CA GLN A 234 2.63 -33.88 1.17
C GLN A 234 3.48 -33.70 2.41
N ASP A 235 3.96 -32.50 2.60
CA ASP A 235 4.61 -32.09 3.83
C ASP A 235 3.60 -31.68 4.93
N GLU A 236 4.10 -31.31 6.10
CA GLU A 236 3.26 -30.86 7.21
C GLU A 236 2.50 -29.56 6.85
N THR A 237 3.10 -28.70 6.04
CA THR A 237 2.50 -27.45 5.55
C THR A 237 1.29 -27.74 4.66
N ASP A 238 1.41 -28.71 3.77
CA ASP A 238 0.32 -29.16 2.90
C ASP A 238 -0.86 -29.72 3.71
N ARG A 239 -0.55 -30.53 4.73
CA ARG A 239 -1.57 -31.09 5.64
C ARG A 239 -2.31 -29.99 6.41
N MET A 240 -1.56 -29.01 6.93
CA MET A 240 -2.15 -27.84 7.60
C MET A 240 -3.02 -27.01 6.66
N ASN A 241 -2.60 -26.81 5.42
CA ASN A 241 -3.37 -26.08 4.41
C ASN A 241 -4.65 -26.83 4.02
N LEU A 242 -4.60 -28.16 3.93
CA LEU A 242 -5.79 -29.01 3.73
C LEU A 242 -6.79 -28.87 4.89
N LEU A 243 -6.32 -28.89 6.14
CA LEU A 243 -7.17 -28.72 7.31
C LEU A 243 -7.81 -27.33 7.34
N LYS A 244 -7.05 -26.27 7.06
CA LYS A 244 -7.57 -24.89 6.94
C LYS A 244 -8.64 -24.78 5.85
N ASN A 245 -8.41 -25.39 4.68
CA ASN A 245 -9.38 -25.40 3.58
C ASN A 245 -10.67 -26.16 3.94
N LYS A 246 -10.56 -27.33 4.59
CA LYS A 246 -11.73 -28.06 5.11
C LYS A 246 -12.50 -27.26 6.16
N GLY A 247 -11.81 -26.63 7.10
CA GLY A 247 -12.41 -25.77 8.12
C GLY A 247 -13.18 -24.59 7.51
N ARG A 248 -12.61 -23.95 6.50
CA ARG A 248 -13.23 -22.85 5.78
C ARG A 248 -14.52 -23.30 5.05
N ILE A 249 -14.48 -24.42 4.33
CA ILE A 249 -15.64 -24.97 3.63
C ILE A 249 -16.74 -25.32 4.64
N LYS A 250 -16.37 -25.95 5.76
CA LYS A 250 -17.29 -26.27 6.85
C LYS A 250 -17.93 -25.00 7.43
N GLY A 251 -17.13 -23.96 7.69
CA GLY A 251 -17.59 -22.67 8.20
C GLY A 251 -18.60 -21.99 7.25
N PHE A 252 -18.29 -21.99 5.95
CA PHE A 252 -19.21 -21.48 4.92
C PHE A 252 -20.53 -22.23 4.90
N LYS A 253 -20.48 -23.57 4.87
CA LYS A 253 -21.69 -24.41 4.88
C LYS A 253 -22.53 -24.20 6.13
N THR A 254 -21.90 -24.09 7.31
CA THR A 254 -22.59 -23.84 8.55
C THR A 254 -23.28 -22.48 8.58
N LYS A 255 -22.64 -21.43 8.04
CA LYS A 255 -23.20 -20.10 7.97
C LYS A 255 -24.39 -20.06 6.99
N ALA A 256 -24.23 -20.60 5.80
CA ALA A 256 -25.28 -20.69 4.81
C ALA A 256 -26.50 -21.50 5.32
N ARG A 257 -26.23 -22.58 6.09
CA ARG A 257 -27.32 -23.35 6.70
C ARG A 257 -28.09 -22.55 7.73
N LYS A 258 -27.41 -21.84 8.64
CA LYS A 258 -28.07 -20.97 9.65
C LYS A 258 -28.92 -19.89 9.02
N GLU A 259 -28.46 -19.28 7.91
CA GLU A 259 -29.24 -18.28 7.18
C GLU A 259 -30.46 -18.87 6.50
N ASN A 260 -30.31 -20.05 5.87
CA ASN A 260 -31.46 -20.76 5.31
C ASN A 260 -32.46 -21.17 6.39
N GLU A 261 -32.02 -21.64 7.55
CA GLU A 261 -32.87 -21.95 8.68
C GLU A 261 -33.62 -20.70 9.18
N ALA A 262 -32.95 -19.55 9.28
CA ALA A 262 -33.58 -18.27 9.63
C ALA A 262 -34.63 -17.81 8.61
N LEU A 263 -34.39 -18.07 7.31
CA LEU A 263 -35.35 -17.75 6.24
C LEU A 263 -36.54 -18.71 6.20
N THR A 264 -36.34 -19.98 6.56
CA THR A 264 -37.39 -21.01 6.53
C THR A 264 -38.26 -21.06 7.78
N HIS A 265 -37.78 -20.48 8.88
CA HIS A 265 -38.54 -20.32 10.12
C HIS A 265 -38.88 -18.84 10.39
N PRO A 266 -40.02 -18.35 9.87
CA PRO A 266 -40.44 -16.94 10.02
C PRO A 266 -40.51 -16.49 11.46
N ASP A 267 -40.87 -17.37 12.39
CA ASP A 267 -40.95 -17.07 13.83
C ASP A 267 -39.59 -16.71 14.44
N ALA A 268 -38.53 -17.41 14.05
CA ALA A 268 -37.15 -17.08 14.46
C ALA A 268 -36.65 -15.73 13.88
N TYR A 269 -37.15 -15.35 12.70
CA TYR A 269 -36.88 -14.05 12.09
C TYR A 269 -37.64 -12.92 12.79
N LEU A 270 -38.86 -13.21 13.24
CA LEU A 270 -39.68 -12.27 14.01
C LEU A 270 -39.14 -12.02 15.42
N ASP A 271 -38.53 -13.05 16.05
CA ASP A 271 -37.82 -12.91 17.32
C ASP A 271 -36.55 -12.07 17.24
N MET A 272 -35.84 -12.13 16.08
CA MET A 272 -34.63 -11.32 15.82
C MET A 272 -34.97 -9.90 15.36
N ASN A 273 -36.09 -9.69 14.71
CA ASN A 273 -36.60 -8.41 14.26
C ASN A 273 -38.10 -8.34 14.66
N PRO A 274 -38.42 -7.97 15.90
CA PRO A 274 -39.81 -7.87 16.33
C PRO A 274 -40.57 -6.92 15.40
N VAL A 275 -41.61 -7.45 14.79
CA VAL A 275 -42.52 -6.63 13.96
C VAL A 275 -43.02 -5.51 14.81
N LYS A 276 -42.67 -4.29 14.50
CA LYS A 276 -43.16 -3.12 15.19
C LYS A 276 -44.67 -3.14 15.15
N THR A 277 -45.28 -3.15 16.30
CA THR A 277 -46.75 -3.07 16.36
C THR A 277 -47.21 -1.71 15.85
N SER A 278 -48.47 -1.61 15.42
CA SER A 278 -49.03 -0.30 15.01
C SER A 278 -48.80 0.79 16.07
N LYS A 279 -48.77 0.40 17.35
CA LYS A 279 -48.46 1.30 18.46
C LYS A 279 -47.00 1.75 18.47
N ASP A 280 -46.06 0.86 18.18
CA ASP A 280 -44.64 1.19 18.13
C ASP A 280 -44.34 2.12 16.95
N ILE A 281 -45.00 1.91 15.82
CA ILE A 281 -44.89 2.76 14.60
C ILE A 281 -45.46 4.16 14.91
N ILE A 282 -46.64 4.24 15.57
CA ILE A 282 -47.23 5.52 15.94
C ILE A 282 -46.34 6.27 16.93
N ARG A 283 -45.82 5.58 17.94
CA ARG A 283 -44.92 6.19 18.93
C ARG A 283 -43.62 6.72 18.26
N GLU A 284 -43.01 5.96 17.37
CA GLU A 284 -41.82 6.38 16.62
C GLU A 284 -42.14 7.58 15.71
N PHE A 285 -43.33 7.61 15.13
CA PHE A 285 -43.78 8.73 14.32
C PHE A 285 -44.01 10.01 15.18
N GLU A 286 -44.56 9.86 16.36
CA GLU A 286 -44.75 10.95 17.32
C GLU A 286 -43.40 11.47 17.87
N GLU A 287 -42.47 10.58 18.21
CA GLU A 287 -41.09 10.93 18.62
C GLU A 287 -40.35 11.67 17.51
N ASN A 288 -40.44 11.19 16.27
CA ASN A 288 -39.83 11.86 15.10
C ASN A 288 -40.51 13.20 14.78
N ALA A 289 -41.81 13.32 14.95
CA ALA A 289 -42.53 14.59 14.79
C ALA A 289 -42.12 15.62 15.85
N HIS A 290 -41.90 15.18 17.09
CA HIS A 290 -41.40 16.02 18.16
C HIS A 290 -39.95 16.50 17.88
N LEU A 291 -39.11 15.64 17.35
CA LEU A 291 -37.74 15.99 16.93
C LEU A 291 -37.73 16.99 15.77
N ARG A 292 -38.64 16.83 14.80
CA ARG A 292 -38.79 17.79 13.70
C ARG A 292 -39.22 19.16 14.16
N ARG A 293 -40.24 19.26 15.03
CA ARG A 293 -40.67 20.54 15.62
C ARG A 293 -39.53 21.20 16.39
N ARG A 294 -38.77 20.43 17.16
CA ARG A 294 -37.62 20.96 17.92
C ARG A 294 -36.47 21.42 17.02
N ALA A 295 -36.31 20.81 15.84
CA ALA A 295 -35.33 21.23 14.85
C ALA A 295 -35.78 22.48 14.12
N GLU A 296 -37.08 22.59 13.80
CA GLU A 296 -37.69 23.81 13.23
C GLU A 296 -37.59 25.00 14.18
N ASP A 297 -37.84 24.79 15.48
CA ASP A 297 -37.71 25.82 16.52
C ASP A 297 -36.26 26.30 16.74
N ASN A 298 -35.25 25.49 16.35
CA ASN A 298 -33.83 25.82 16.50
C ASN A 298 -33.15 26.20 15.18
N ASP A 299 -33.88 26.43 14.11
CA ASP A 299 -33.37 26.80 12.78
C ASP A 299 -32.33 25.79 12.20
N ILE A 300 -32.48 24.49 12.56
CA ILE A 300 -31.60 23.41 12.10
C ILE A 300 -32.09 22.88 10.77
N ASP A 301 -31.26 22.97 9.72
CA ASP A 301 -31.54 22.43 8.38
C ASP A 301 -31.57 20.90 8.41
N LEU A 302 -32.75 20.30 8.45
CA LEU A 302 -32.97 18.84 8.53
C LEU A 302 -32.53 18.06 7.29
N ARG A 303 -32.09 18.72 6.20
CA ARG A 303 -31.62 18.06 4.98
C ARG A 303 -30.31 17.32 5.18
N TYR A 304 -29.59 17.59 6.27
CA TYR A 304 -28.29 16.98 6.59
C TYR A 304 -28.32 16.00 7.77
N VAL A 305 -29.49 15.76 8.36
CA VAL A 305 -29.61 14.75 9.41
C VAL A 305 -29.85 13.40 8.76
N THR A 306 -28.78 12.70 8.41
CA THR A 306 -28.83 11.27 8.08
C THR A 306 -29.15 10.51 9.35
N VAL A 307 -30.30 9.87 9.39
CA VAL A 307 -30.62 8.88 10.41
C VAL A 307 -29.61 7.75 10.28
N GLY A 308 -28.65 7.70 11.21
CA GLY A 308 -27.72 6.58 11.29
C GLY A 308 -28.51 5.32 11.63
N ASN A 309 -28.58 4.39 10.68
CA ASN A 309 -28.95 3.03 10.98
C ASN A 309 -27.75 2.38 11.68
N GLU A 310 -27.84 2.19 13.00
CA GLU A 310 -27.01 1.25 13.72
C GLU A 310 -27.30 -0.21 13.31
#